data_c717326ef86bed658ffde8ce756a59e7
#
_entry.id   c717326ef86bed658ffde8ce756a59e7
#
_cell.length_a   1.000
_cell.length_b   1.000
_cell.length_c   1.000
_cell.angle_alpha   90.00
_cell.angle_beta   90.00
_cell.angle_gamma   90.00
#
_symmetry.space_group_name_H-M   'P 1'
#
loop_
_entity.id
_entity.type
_entity.pdbx_description
1 polymer ?
#
loop_
_entity_poly.entity_id
_entity_poly.type
_entity_poly.pdbx_seq_one_letter_code
_entity_poly.pdbx_strand_id
1 'polypeptide(L)'
;MGQANRKPVIIEFYGLPGAGKTTTAFAIQKQLRNMEIRVLSPKRIIDHQFKYKEIVLSKEIRDVYIIFLKALFLVRPITRERIRFMNLAFNYWLGIKNFHISGKQKNGICILDQGIVQAFVSMAYLGKITNKEKYCRCIQQVVDMLDNVIFVNCRINPDISIMRMRARKPNGGRLQQIKNDNELRKMLQIQMLQFKKITEKSVKGAITIHMNEQAEANAEKIVEYCLGCSYKSE
;
A
#
# COMPACT_ATOMS: atom_id res chain seq x y z
N MET A 1 -11.38 7.84 32.77
CA MET A 1 -11.24 6.53 32.10
C MET A 1 -9.95 6.54 31.31
N GLY A 2 -8.97 5.70 31.68
CA GLY A 2 -7.66 5.68 31.05
C GLY A 2 -7.75 5.21 29.61
N GLN A 3 -7.30 6.04 28.67
CA GLN A 3 -7.11 5.60 27.28
C GLN A 3 -6.09 4.45 27.28
N ALA A 4 -6.56 3.24 27.03
CA ALA A 4 -5.68 2.08 26.88
C ALA A 4 -4.58 2.40 25.86
N ASN A 5 -3.35 1.97 26.17
CA ASN A 5 -2.15 2.14 25.34
C ASN A 5 -2.27 1.31 24.05
N ARG A 6 -3.13 1.74 23.11
CA ARG A 6 -3.35 1.02 21.84
C ARG A 6 -2.23 1.34 20.85
N LYS A 7 -1.78 0.31 20.10
CA LYS A 7 -0.87 0.53 18.98
C LYS A 7 -1.57 1.41 17.93
N PRO A 8 -0.84 2.31 17.23
CA PRO A 8 -1.42 3.12 16.16
C PRO A 8 -1.92 2.22 15.01
N VAL A 9 -3.02 2.61 14.39
CA VAL A 9 -3.54 1.95 13.20
C VAL A 9 -2.91 2.55 11.96
N ILE A 10 -2.52 1.73 11.00
CA ILE A 10 -1.99 2.16 9.71
C ILE A 10 -3.01 1.79 8.63
N ILE A 11 -3.37 2.75 7.78
CA ILE A 11 -4.21 2.54 6.60
C ILE A 11 -3.30 2.60 5.37
N GLU A 12 -3.18 1.50 4.63
CA GLU A 12 -2.40 1.44 3.40
C GLU A 12 -3.32 1.32 2.19
N PHE A 13 -3.21 2.29 1.27
CA PHE A 13 -3.92 2.25 -0.01
C PHE A 13 -3.10 1.59 -1.10
N TYR A 14 -3.76 0.76 -1.91
CA TYR A 14 -3.20 0.24 -3.15
C TYR A 14 -4.26 0.20 -4.27
N GLY A 15 -3.81 0.24 -5.52
CA GLY A 15 -4.69 0.27 -6.69
C GLY A 15 -4.09 1.04 -7.86
N LEU A 16 -4.84 1.15 -8.95
CA LEU A 16 -4.39 1.79 -10.18
C LEU A 16 -3.95 3.25 -9.98
N PRO A 17 -3.05 3.77 -10.81
CA PRO A 17 -2.82 5.20 -10.94
C PRO A 17 -4.13 5.92 -11.27
N GLY A 18 -4.32 7.14 -10.79
CA GLY A 18 -5.59 7.87 -11.03
C GLY A 18 -6.78 7.40 -10.20
N ALA A 19 -6.66 6.34 -9.39
CA ALA A 19 -7.76 5.87 -8.54
C ALA A 19 -8.24 6.87 -7.49
N GLY A 20 -7.49 7.93 -7.18
CA GLY A 20 -7.90 8.91 -6.18
C GLY A 20 -7.40 8.60 -4.76
N LYS A 21 -6.46 7.67 -4.60
CA LYS A 21 -5.89 7.27 -3.31
C LYS A 21 -5.46 8.46 -2.45
N THR A 22 -4.65 9.35 -3.01
CA THR A 22 -4.16 10.55 -2.31
C THR A 22 -5.28 11.50 -1.92
N THR A 23 -6.27 11.72 -2.82
CA THR A 23 -7.42 12.59 -2.54
C THR A 23 -8.26 12.02 -1.40
N THR A 24 -8.55 10.71 -1.44
CA THR A 24 -9.28 10.01 -0.37
C THR A 24 -8.49 10.01 0.94
N ALA A 25 -7.17 9.83 0.89
CA ALA A 25 -6.32 9.92 2.08
C ALA A 25 -6.43 11.31 2.75
N PHE A 26 -6.46 12.40 1.98
CA PHE A 26 -6.69 13.74 2.53
C PHE A 26 -8.09 13.90 3.11
N ALA A 27 -9.13 13.37 2.45
CA ALA A 27 -10.49 13.41 2.97
C ALA A 27 -10.61 12.67 4.31
N ILE A 28 -10.00 11.48 4.45
CA ILE A 28 -9.93 10.74 5.72
C ILE A 28 -9.22 11.57 6.79
N GLN A 29 -8.06 12.18 6.47
CA GLN A 29 -7.36 13.01 7.44
C GLN A 29 -8.22 14.15 7.95
N LYS A 30 -9.00 14.81 7.07
CA LYS A 30 -9.93 15.87 7.44
C LYS A 30 -11.03 15.36 8.35
N GLN A 31 -11.68 14.23 8.01
CA GLN A 31 -12.73 13.63 8.83
C GLN A 31 -12.21 13.21 10.22
N LEU A 32 -11.07 12.53 10.29
CA LEU A 32 -10.48 12.11 11.57
C LEU A 32 -10.18 13.32 12.47
N ARG A 33 -9.66 14.42 11.90
CA ARG A 33 -9.44 15.65 12.67
C ARG A 33 -10.73 16.27 13.18
N ASN A 34 -11.79 16.26 12.40
CA ASN A 34 -13.13 16.75 12.83
C ASN A 34 -13.72 15.89 13.95
N MET A 35 -13.32 14.61 14.03
CA MET A 35 -13.69 13.69 15.12
C MET A 35 -12.70 13.71 16.29
N GLU A 36 -11.76 14.67 16.31
CA GLU A 36 -10.69 14.79 17.31
C GLU A 36 -9.77 13.57 17.40
N ILE A 37 -9.76 12.73 16.35
CA ILE A 37 -8.88 11.56 16.27
C ILE A 37 -7.50 12.01 15.79
N ARG A 38 -6.46 11.60 16.51
CA ARG A 38 -5.08 11.96 16.20
C ARG A 38 -4.64 11.33 14.88
N VAL A 39 -4.30 12.18 13.90
CA VAL A 39 -3.69 11.76 12.64
C VAL A 39 -2.18 11.81 12.77
N LEU A 40 -1.53 10.68 12.51
CA LEU A 40 -0.07 10.52 12.62
C LEU A 40 0.61 10.77 11.29
N SER A 41 1.79 11.40 11.33
CA SER A 41 2.56 11.65 10.11
C SER A 41 3.16 10.35 9.55
N PRO A 42 2.95 10.05 8.26
CA PRO A 42 3.56 8.89 7.61
C PRO A 42 5.07 9.08 7.35
N LYS A 43 5.62 10.28 7.57
CA LYS A 43 7.00 10.63 7.25
C LYS A 43 8.01 9.66 7.85
N ARG A 44 7.82 9.21 9.10
CA ARG A 44 8.71 8.26 9.76
C ARG A 44 8.74 6.89 9.10
N ILE A 45 7.65 6.49 8.43
CA ILE A 45 7.57 5.24 7.69
C ILE A 45 8.19 5.44 6.31
N ILE A 46 7.84 6.54 5.63
CA ILE A 46 8.25 6.82 4.25
C ILE A 46 9.74 7.13 4.16
N ASP A 47 10.27 7.94 5.09
CA ASP A 47 11.67 8.37 5.12
C ASP A 47 12.59 7.32 5.76
N HIS A 48 12.04 6.18 6.21
CA HIS A 48 12.88 5.13 6.77
C HIS A 48 13.81 4.59 5.70
N GLN A 49 15.12 4.79 5.93
CA GLN A 49 16.17 4.26 5.07
C GLN A 49 16.81 3.06 5.78
N PHE A 50 16.64 1.93 5.17
CA PHE A 50 17.24 0.69 5.59
C PHE A 50 18.78 0.77 5.51
N LYS A 51 19.46 0.29 6.54
CA LYS A 51 20.91 0.13 6.57
C LYS A 51 21.26 -1.35 6.54
N TYR A 52 22.14 -1.75 5.64
CA TYR A 52 22.55 -3.17 5.49
C TYR A 52 23.01 -3.82 6.80
N LYS A 53 23.61 -3.06 7.72
CA LYS A 53 23.95 -3.55 9.06
C LYS A 53 22.78 -4.08 9.87
N GLU A 54 21.55 -3.58 9.63
CA GLU A 54 20.35 -4.04 10.32
C GLU A 54 19.98 -5.48 9.93
N ILE A 55 20.26 -5.90 8.69
CA ILE A 55 20.08 -7.29 8.24
C ILE A 55 21.03 -8.23 9.01
N VAL A 56 22.25 -7.79 9.23
CA VAL A 56 23.26 -8.65 9.90
C VAL A 56 22.93 -8.83 11.38
N LEU A 57 22.38 -7.79 12.02
CA LEU A 57 22.18 -7.76 13.47
C LEU A 57 20.87 -8.45 13.93
N SER A 58 19.85 -8.54 13.06
CA SER A 58 18.55 -9.12 13.42
C SER A 58 18.20 -10.32 12.53
N LYS A 59 17.97 -11.47 13.17
CA LYS A 59 17.49 -12.67 12.47
C LYS A 59 16.15 -12.44 11.79
N GLU A 60 15.20 -11.79 12.47
CA GLU A 60 13.87 -11.48 11.92
C GLU A 60 13.97 -10.62 10.66
N ILE A 61 14.76 -9.55 10.70
CA ILE A 61 14.97 -8.66 9.55
C ILE A 61 15.60 -9.41 8.38
N ARG A 62 16.59 -10.26 8.65
CA ARG A 62 17.24 -11.08 7.63
C ARG A 62 16.27 -12.08 6.99
N ASP A 63 15.48 -12.79 7.78
CA ASP A 63 14.51 -13.78 7.29
C ASP A 63 13.45 -13.10 6.40
N VAL A 64 12.97 -11.94 6.80
CA VAL A 64 12.05 -11.14 5.99
C VAL A 64 12.71 -10.63 4.72
N TYR A 65 13.94 -10.13 4.78
CA TYR A 65 14.66 -9.70 3.56
C TYR A 65 14.82 -10.82 2.54
N ILE A 66 15.06 -12.06 3.01
CA ILE A 66 15.09 -13.25 2.15
C ILE A 66 13.75 -13.47 1.44
N ILE A 67 12.61 -13.21 2.10
CA ILE A 67 11.28 -13.29 1.46
C ILE A 67 11.17 -12.27 0.33
N PHE A 68 11.63 -11.03 0.54
CA PHE A 68 11.65 -10.00 -0.51
C PHE A 68 12.55 -10.39 -1.69
N LEU A 69 13.73 -10.94 -1.43
CA LEU A 69 14.61 -11.46 -2.48
C LEU A 69 13.94 -12.61 -3.26
N LYS A 70 13.31 -13.58 -2.56
CA LYS A 70 12.55 -14.65 -3.22
C LYS A 70 11.47 -14.09 -4.14
N ALA A 71 10.71 -13.09 -3.69
CA ALA A 71 9.71 -12.43 -4.51
C ALA A 71 10.33 -11.76 -5.76
N LEU A 72 11.46 -11.07 -5.60
CA LEU A 72 12.19 -10.46 -6.72
C LEU A 72 12.62 -11.51 -7.76
N PHE A 73 13.18 -12.64 -7.31
CA PHE A 73 13.64 -13.71 -8.21
C PHE A 73 12.50 -14.44 -8.94
N LEU A 74 11.26 -14.32 -8.46
CA LEU A 74 10.08 -14.85 -9.12
C LEU A 74 9.55 -13.93 -10.25
N VAL A 75 10.11 -12.72 -10.43
CA VAL A 75 9.71 -11.79 -11.49
C VAL A 75 10.84 -11.61 -12.48
N ARG A 76 10.58 -11.87 -13.77
CA ARG A 76 11.59 -11.80 -14.84
C ARG A 76 11.24 -10.73 -15.88
N PRO A 77 12.25 -10.10 -16.51
CA PRO A 77 13.67 -10.09 -16.14
C PRO A 77 13.90 -9.28 -14.84
N ILE A 78 15.01 -9.54 -14.14
CA ILE A 78 15.42 -8.73 -12.98
C ILE A 78 16.01 -7.43 -13.53
N THR A 79 15.39 -6.29 -13.19
CA THR A 79 15.82 -4.96 -13.62
C THR A 79 16.17 -4.09 -12.42
N ARG A 80 16.96 -3.03 -12.62
CA ARG A 80 17.26 -2.03 -11.57
C ARG A 80 15.99 -1.47 -10.93
N GLU A 81 14.96 -1.24 -11.73
CA GLU A 81 13.69 -0.73 -11.26
C GLU A 81 12.96 -1.71 -10.33
N ARG A 82 12.97 -3.02 -10.63
CA ARG A 82 12.36 -4.04 -9.77
C ARG A 82 13.10 -4.19 -8.45
N ILE A 83 14.44 -4.10 -8.49
CA ILE A 83 15.25 -4.04 -7.27
C ILE A 83 14.85 -2.81 -6.44
N ARG A 84 14.64 -1.66 -7.09
CA ARG A 84 14.18 -0.45 -6.41
C ARG A 84 12.80 -0.65 -5.74
N PHE A 85 11.85 -1.29 -6.42
CA PHE A 85 10.54 -1.59 -5.82
C PHE A 85 10.62 -2.59 -4.68
N MET A 86 11.47 -3.61 -4.80
CA MET A 86 11.73 -4.54 -3.71
C MET A 86 12.28 -3.80 -2.47
N ASN A 87 13.32 -2.98 -2.66
CA ASN A 87 13.90 -2.18 -1.56
C ASN A 87 12.88 -1.21 -0.97
N LEU A 88 12.02 -0.61 -1.80
CA LEU A 88 10.96 0.28 -1.34
C LEU A 88 9.95 -0.48 -0.47
N ALA A 89 9.50 -1.67 -0.91
CA ALA A 89 8.58 -2.49 -0.14
C ALA A 89 9.20 -2.92 1.21
N PHE A 90 10.48 -3.29 1.20
CA PHE A 90 11.19 -3.66 2.41
C PHE A 90 11.37 -2.46 3.37
N ASN A 91 11.69 -1.28 2.84
CA ASN A 91 11.77 -0.04 3.64
C ASN A 91 10.43 0.30 4.29
N TYR A 92 9.32 0.17 3.57
CA TYR A 92 7.98 0.35 4.15
C TYR A 92 7.72 -0.65 5.28
N TRP A 93 8.06 -1.92 5.08
CA TRP A 93 7.89 -2.95 6.11
C TRP A 93 8.68 -2.61 7.39
N LEU A 94 9.98 -2.28 7.25
CA LEU A 94 10.81 -1.84 8.39
C LEU A 94 10.27 -0.58 9.04
N GLY A 95 9.85 0.41 8.23
CA GLY A 95 9.29 1.65 8.71
C GLY A 95 8.03 1.43 9.55
N ILE A 96 7.13 0.53 9.12
CA ILE A 96 5.93 0.15 9.85
C ILE A 96 6.28 -0.55 11.17
N LYS A 97 7.19 -1.54 11.14
CA LYS A 97 7.65 -2.23 12.35
C LYS A 97 8.25 -1.26 13.36
N ASN A 98 9.17 -0.40 12.93
CA ASN A 98 9.78 0.60 13.80
C ASN A 98 8.80 1.65 14.31
N PHE A 99 7.78 2.00 13.52
CA PHE A 99 6.72 2.91 13.91
C PHE A 99 5.90 2.35 15.09
N HIS A 100 5.59 1.04 15.06
CA HIS A 100 4.89 0.35 16.14
C HIS A 100 5.77 0.15 17.39
N ILE A 101 7.06 -0.18 17.21
CA ILE A 101 7.99 -0.44 18.33
C ILE A 101 8.36 0.84 19.07
N SER A 102 8.50 1.96 18.37
CA SER A 102 9.01 3.22 18.97
C SER A 102 8.15 3.76 20.11
N GLY A 103 6.91 3.27 20.29
CA GLY A 103 6.02 3.61 21.40
C GLY A 103 5.71 5.10 21.60
N LYS A 104 6.45 5.98 20.89
CA LYS A 104 6.35 7.44 20.99
C LYS A 104 5.06 8.02 20.42
N GLN A 105 4.32 7.23 19.63
CA GLN A 105 3.04 7.62 19.04
C GLN A 105 2.00 6.57 19.42
N LYS A 106 1.54 6.65 20.67
CA LYS A 106 0.40 5.87 21.15
C LYS A 106 -0.89 6.53 20.67
N ASN A 107 -1.87 5.72 20.29
CA ASN A 107 -3.19 6.16 19.84
C ASN A 107 -3.18 7.12 18.65
N GLY A 108 -3.71 6.69 17.54
CA GLY A 108 -3.85 7.49 16.34
C GLY A 108 -3.86 6.65 15.08
N ILE A 109 -4.15 7.32 13.97
CA ILE A 109 -4.25 6.70 12.64
C ILE A 109 -3.18 7.31 11.74
N CYS A 110 -2.39 6.46 11.10
CA CYS A 110 -1.42 6.83 10.07
C CYS A 110 -1.93 6.38 8.70
N ILE A 111 -1.87 7.26 7.70
CA ILE A 111 -2.38 6.96 6.35
C ILE A 111 -1.23 6.96 5.36
N LEU A 112 -1.07 5.83 4.65
CA LEU A 112 -0.13 5.63 3.55
C LEU A 112 -0.92 5.56 2.24
N ASP A 113 -0.76 6.54 1.36
CA ASP A 113 -1.39 6.54 0.04
C ASP A 113 -0.72 5.57 -0.96
N GLN A 114 0.44 5.05 -0.59
CA GLN A 114 1.17 3.94 -1.21
C GLN A 114 1.99 3.23 -0.13
N GLY A 115 2.20 1.92 -0.30
CA GLY A 115 2.96 1.15 0.68
C GLY A 115 3.49 -0.17 0.10
N ILE A 116 3.52 -1.19 0.94
CA ILE A 116 4.13 -2.50 0.66
C ILE A 116 3.42 -3.21 -0.49
N VAL A 117 2.09 -3.30 -0.43
CA VAL A 117 1.30 -4.02 -1.44
C VAL A 117 1.43 -3.34 -2.81
N GLN A 118 1.35 -1.99 -2.83
CA GLN A 118 1.56 -1.22 -4.06
C GLN A 118 2.95 -1.45 -4.64
N ALA A 119 3.99 -1.52 -3.81
CA ALA A 119 5.36 -1.74 -4.26
C ALA A 119 5.56 -3.16 -4.83
N PHE A 120 5.00 -4.20 -4.20
CA PHE A 120 5.00 -5.57 -4.76
C PHE A 120 4.31 -5.64 -6.12
N VAL A 121 3.12 -5.06 -6.26
CA VAL A 121 2.43 -5.07 -7.56
C VAL A 121 3.22 -4.27 -8.60
N SER A 122 3.84 -3.15 -8.22
CA SER A 122 4.71 -2.38 -9.11
C SER A 122 5.95 -3.16 -9.54
N MET A 123 6.52 -3.98 -8.67
CA MET A 123 7.64 -4.89 -8.99
C MET A 123 7.22 -5.95 -10.02
N ALA A 124 6.01 -6.49 -9.91
CA ALA A 124 5.46 -7.47 -10.85
C ALA A 124 5.01 -6.85 -12.18
N TYR A 125 4.71 -5.56 -12.18
CA TYR A 125 4.26 -4.84 -13.37
C TYR A 125 5.34 -4.84 -14.45
N LEU A 126 4.96 -5.06 -15.69
CA LEU A 126 5.86 -5.22 -16.84
C LEU A 126 6.79 -6.45 -16.77
N GLY A 127 6.52 -7.40 -15.87
CA GLY A 127 7.29 -8.63 -15.75
C GLY A 127 6.45 -9.89 -15.88
N LYS A 128 7.13 -10.98 -16.21
CA LYS A 128 6.56 -12.32 -16.15
C LYS A 128 6.80 -12.89 -14.75
N ILE A 129 5.75 -13.16 -14.01
CA ILE A 129 5.84 -13.91 -12.75
C ILE A 129 6.01 -15.38 -13.12
N THR A 130 7.16 -15.97 -12.77
CA THR A 130 7.52 -17.35 -13.11
C THR A 130 6.71 -18.38 -12.31
N ASN A 131 6.40 -18.07 -11.06
CA ASN A 131 5.51 -18.87 -10.22
C ASN A 131 4.64 -17.95 -9.37
N LYS A 132 3.40 -17.81 -9.82
CA LYS A 132 2.44 -16.87 -9.23
C LYS A 132 2.05 -17.25 -7.79
N GLU A 133 1.88 -18.53 -7.53
CA GLU A 133 1.48 -19.00 -6.20
C GLU A 133 2.57 -18.71 -5.17
N LYS A 134 3.83 -19.02 -5.49
CA LYS A 134 4.97 -18.69 -4.63
C LYS A 134 5.10 -17.18 -4.44
N TYR A 135 4.86 -16.39 -5.50
CA TYR A 135 4.90 -14.92 -5.40
C TYR A 135 3.83 -14.39 -4.45
N CYS A 136 2.59 -14.83 -4.59
CA CYS A 136 1.51 -14.46 -3.68
C CYS A 136 1.79 -14.88 -2.24
N ARG A 137 2.40 -16.06 -2.03
CA ARG A 137 2.80 -16.54 -0.70
C ARG A 137 3.87 -15.65 -0.06
N CYS A 138 4.84 -15.16 -0.83
CA CYS A 138 5.82 -14.20 -0.32
C CYS A 138 5.14 -12.91 0.18
N ILE A 139 4.18 -12.36 -0.59
CA ILE A 139 3.46 -11.16 -0.18
C ILE A 139 2.63 -11.43 1.07
N GLN A 140 1.90 -12.54 1.10
CA GLN A 140 1.08 -12.93 2.24
C GLN A 140 1.94 -13.03 3.51
N GLN A 141 3.09 -13.71 3.46
CA GLN A 141 4.00 -13.82 4.60
C GLN A 141 4.43 -12.45 5.13
N VAL A 142 4.75 -11.50 4.24
CA VAL A 142 5.14 -10.14 4.64
C VAL A 142 3.97 -9.38 5.26
N VAL A 143 2.78 -9.52 4.69
CA VAL A 143 1.54 -8.86 5.18
C VAL A 143 1.12 -9.43 6.53
N ASP A 144 1.16 -10.75 6.70
CA ASP A 144 0.77 -11.44 7.94
C ASP A 144 1.71 -11.12 9.13
N MET A 145 2.91 -10.60 8.86
CA MET A 145 3.84 -10.11 9.90
C MET A 145 3.55 -8.68 10.36
N LEU A 146 2.56 -8.02 9.80
CA LEU A 146 2.20 -6.64 10.13
C LEU A 146 0.95 -6.60 11.01
N ASP A 147 1.11 -6.06 12.20
CA ASP A 147 0.00 -5.79 13.12
C ASP A 147 -0.67 -4.46 12.82
N ASN A 148 -1.98 -4.34 13.06
CA ASN A 148 -2.75 -3.09 13.00
C ASN A 148 -2.59 -2.32 11.67
N VAL A 149 -2.49 -3.04 10.55
CA VAL A 149 -2.50 -2.46 9.21
C VAL A 149 -3.80 -2.84 8.50
N ILE A 150 -4.54 -1.82 8.08
CA ILE A 150 -5.75 -1.96 7.27
C ILE A 150 -5.39 -1.70 5.82
N PHE A 151 -5.57 -2.69 4.98
CA PHE A 151 -5.31 -2.59 3.54
C PHE A 151 -6.56 -2.19 2.78
N VAL A 152 -6.46 -1.13 1.98
CA VAL A 152 -7.57 -0.60 1.18
C VAL A 152 -7.29 -0.77 -0.30
N ASN A 153 -8.08 -1.65 -0.94
CA ASN A 153 -8.05 -1.90 -2.38
C ASN A 153 -8.89 -0.87 -3.12
N CYS A 154 -8.25 0.07 -3.78
CA CYS A 154 -8.90 1.12 -4.56
C CYS A 154 -9.20 0.64 -5.98
N ARG A 155 -10.44 0.18 -6.22
CA ARG A 155 -10.91 -0.22 -7.55
C ARG A 155 -11.48 0.97 -8.31
N ILE A 156 -11.08 1.13 -9.56
CA ILE A 156 -11.58 2.19 -10.44
C ILE A 156 -11.74 1.63 -11.87
N ASN A 157 -12.70 2.17 -12.59
CA ASN A 157 -12.83 1.92 -14.02
C ASN A 157 -11.60 2.52 -14.75
N PRO A 158 -10.94 1.78 -15.67
CA PRO A 158 -9.80 2.27 -16.43
C PRO A 158 -10.07 3.60 -17.16
N ASP A 159 -11.27 3.82 -17.68
CA ASP A 159 -11.60 5.06 -18.41
C ASP A 159 -11.64 6.26 -17.47
N ILE A 160 -12.22 6.11 -16.28
CA ILE A 160 -12.20 7.16 -15.25
C ILE A 160 -10.76 7.40 -14.78
N SER A 161 -9.96 6.34 -14.66
CA SER A 161 -8.55 6.45 -14.32
C SER A 161 -7.77 7.28 -15.37
N ILE A 162 -7.99 7.03 -16.67
CA ILE A 162 -7.39 7.78 -17.78
C ILE A 162 -7.80 9.25 -17.70
N MET A 163 -9.10 9.52 -17.62
CA MET A 163 -9.63 10.88 -17.51
C MET A 163 -8.97 11.66 -16.35
N ARG A 164 -8.89 11.05 -15.16
CA ARG A 164 -8.26 11.66 -13.99
C ARG A 164 -6.75 11.85 -14.15
N MET A 165 -6.06 10.93 -14.83
CA MET A 165 -4.62 11.08 -15.12
C MET A 165 -4.36 12.20 -16.13
N ARG A 166 -5.21 12.36 -17.14
CA ARG A 166 -5.08 13.44 -18.16
C ARG A 166 -5.37 14.82 -17.56
N ALA A 167 -6.31 14.91 -16.63
CA ALA A 167 -6.64 16.16 -15.94
C ALA A 167 -5.53 16.66 -14.98
N ARG A 168 -4.56 15.83 -14.64
CA ARG A 168 -3.45 16.22 -13.75
C ARG A 168 -2.34 16.90 -14.53
N LYS A 169 -1.64 17.85 -13.87
CA LYS A 169 -0.39 18.37 -14.40
C LYS A 169 0.59 17.21 -14.66
N PRO A 170 1.32 17.21 -15.78
CA PRO A 170 2.32 16.20 -16.06
C PRO A 170 3.35 16.13 -14.92
N ASN A 171 3.49 14.97 -14.31
CA ASN A 171 4.47 14.75 -13.21
C ASN A 171 5.58 13.75 -13.61
N GLY A 172 5.71 13.47 -14.91
CA GLY A 172 6.70 12.55 -15.44
C GLY A 172 6.39 11.06 -15.18
N GLY A 173 5.22 10.73 -14.66
CA GLY A 173 4.80 9.34 -14.45
C GLY A 173 4.76 8.54 -15.76
N ARG A 174 5.31 7.31 -15.76
CA ARG A 174 5.42 6.45 -16.95
C ARG A 174 4.13 6.32 -17.76
N LEU A 175 3.01 6.14 -17.08
CA LEU A 175 1.71 6.00 -17.75
C LEU A 175 1.20 7.31 -18.34
N GLN A 176 1.59 8.47 -17.81
CA GLN A 176 1.23 9.78 -18.40
C GLN A 176 1.98 10.07 -19.70
N GLN A 177 3.11 9.41 -19.94
CA GLN A 177 3.88 9.54 -21.18
C GLN A 177 3.22 8.82 -22.36
N ILE A 178 2.33 7.87 -22.11
CA ILE A 178 1.58 7.15 -23.14
C ILE A 178 0.50 8.09 -23.68
N LYS A 179 0.69 8.57 -24.91
CA LYS A 179 -0.22 9.54 -25.56
C LYS A 179 -1.52 8.88 -26.05
N ASN A 180 -1.45 7.62 -26.48
CA ASN A 180 -2.60 6.89 -27.01
C ASN A 180 -3.47 6.31 -25.89
N ASP A 181 -4.71 6.77 -25.79
CA ASP A 181 -5.63 6.34 -24.73
C ASP A 181 -6.06 4.88 -24.87
N ASN A 182 -6.12 4.30 -26.07
CA ASN A 182 -6.44 2.89 -26.27
C ASN A 182 -5.29 2.00 -25.76
N GLU A 183 -4.04 2.40 -26.00
CA GLU A 183 -2.86 1.71 -25.46
C GLU A 183 -2.84 1.81 -23.93
N LEU A 184 -3.06 3.00 -23.41
CA LEU A 184 -3.13 3.25 -21.97
C LEU A 184 -4.24 2.42 -21.31
N ARG A 185 -5.42 2.35 -21.92
CA ARG A 185 -6.55 1.51 -21.46
C ARG A 185 -6.16 0.04 -21.38
N LYS A 186 -5.56 -0.52 -22.44
CA LYS A 186 -5.08 -1.91 -22.45
C LYS A 186 -4.07 -2.17 -21.30
N MET A 187 -3.12 -1.26 -21.11
CA MET A 187 -2.14 -1.38 -20.03
C MET A 187 -2.79 -1.33 -18.64
N LEU A 188 -3.74 -0.44 -18.41
CA LEU A 188 -4.47 -0.35 -17.14
C LEU A 188 -5.33 -1.60 -16.89
N GLN A 189 -5.97 -2.16 -17.92
CA GLN A 189 -6.72 -3.41 -17.81
C GLN A 189 -5.81 -4.57 -17.41
N ILE A 190 -4.64 -4.70 -18.05
CA ILE A 190 -3.64 -5.72 -17.68
C ILE A 190 -3.19 -5.52 -16.23
N GLN A 191 -2.90 -4.29 -15.84
CA GLN A 191 -2.48 -3.95 -14.48
C GLN A 191 -3.57 -4.27 -13.46
N MET A 192 -4.83 -3.94 -13.77
CA MET A 192 -5.98 -4.25 -12.91
C MET A 192 -6.14 -5.76 -12.71
N LEU A 193 -6.01 -6.55 -13.77
CA LEU A 193 -6.04 -8.01 -13.68
C LEU A 193 -4.88 -8.57 -12.85
N GLN A 194 -3.69 -8.00 -12.97
CA GLN A 194 -2.55 -8.38 -12.16
C GLN A 194 -2.78 -8.03 -10.68
N PHE A 195 -3.25 -6.81 -10.37
CA PHE A 195 -3.64 -6.42 -9.01
C PHE A 195 -4.62 -7.43 -8.43
N LYS A 196 -5.74 -7.67 -9.11
CA LYS A 196 -6.76 -8.62 -8.67
C LYS A 196 -6.14 -9.99 -8.38
N LYS A 197 -5.42 -10.55 -9.34
CA LYS A 197 -4.83 -11.89 -9.25
C LYS A 197 -3.79 -12.03 -8.13
N ILE A 198 -3.06 -10.99 -7.80
CA ILE A 198 -2.03 -10.99 -6.75
C ILE A 198 -2.70 -10.75 -5.39
N THR A 199 -3.50 -9.69 -5.26
CA THR A 199 -3.97 -9.22 -3.96
C THR A 199 -5.08 -10.06 -3.36
N GLU A 200 -6.00 -10.63 -4.17
CA GLU A 200 -7.06 -11.51 -3.66
C GLU A 200 -6.52 -12.74 -2.91
N LYS A 201 -5.33 -13.23 -3.31
CA LYS A 201 -4.68 -14.37 -2.66
C LYS A 201 -3.74 -14.00 -1.52
N SER A 202 -3.22 -12.76 -1.52
CA SER A 202 -2.09 -12.37 -0.66
C SER A 202 -2.47 -11.39 0.43
N VAL A 203 -3.59 -10.65 0.28
CA VAL A 203 -3.98 -9.60 1.22
C VAL A 203 -5.39 -9.91 1.73
N LYS A 204 -5.45 -10.84 2.68
CA LYS A 204 -6.72 -11.22 3.31
C LYS A 204 -7.26 -10.08 4.17
N GLY A 205 -8.58 -9.92 4.19
CA GLY A 205 -9.23 -8.88 4.99
C GLY A 205 -9.09 -7.45 4.44
N ALA A 206 -8.55 -7.28 3.22
CA ALA A 206 -8.52 -5.95 2.60
C ALA A 206 -9.92 -5.43 2.30
N ILE A 207 -10.16 -4.17 2.65
CA ILE A 207 -11.39 -3.47 2.26
C ILE A 207 -11.31 -3.13 0.77
N THR A 208 -12.36 -3.41 0.01
CA THR A 208 -12.43 -2.98 -1.39
C THR A 208 -13.37 -1.77 -1.49
N ILE A 209 -12.85 -0.67 -2.02
CA ILE A 209 -13.59 0.56 -2.26
C ILE A 209 -13.65 0.84 -3.77
N HIS A 210 -14.85 1.09 -4.27
CA HIS A 210 -15.06 1.51 -5.66
C HIS A 210 -14.90 3.03 -5.75
N MET A 211 -13.78 3.47 -6.33
CA MET A 211 -13.35 4.87 -6.36
C MET A 211 -14.06 5.70 -7.45
N ASN A 212 -15.27 5.28 -7.87
CA ASN A 212 -16.09 6.03 -8.81
C ASN A 212 -16.86 7.18 -8.13
N GLU A 213 -17.04 7.09 -6.82
CA GLU A 213 -17.69 8.09 -5.97
C GLU A 213 -16.74 9.24 -5.61
N GLN A 214 -17.30 10.27 -4.97
CA GLN A 214 -16.51 11.37 -4.42
C GLN A 214 -15.58 10.89 -3.30
N ALA A 215 -14.49 11.59 -3.10
CA ALA A 215 -13.46 11.20 -2.14
C ALA A 215 -13.98 11.20 -0.69
N GLU A 216 -14.90 12.11 -0.39
CA GLU A 216 -15.54 12.26 0.92
C GLU A 216 -16.39 11.04 1.29
N ALA A 217 -17.22 10.56 0.36
CA ALA A 217 -18.05 9.35 0.57
C ALA A 217 -17.20 8.08 0.74
N ASN A 218 -16.11 7.98 -0.05
CA ASN A 218 -15.15 6.89 0.12
C ASN A 218 -14.42 6.97 1.46
N ALA A 219 -14.08 8.18 1.91
CA ALA A 219 -13.42 8.41 3.19
C ALA A 219 -14.31 7.99 4.37
N GLU A 220 -15.59 8.34 4.32
CA GLU A 220 -16.58 7.98 5.36
C GLU A 220 -16.65 6.46 5.55
N LYS A 221 -16.84 5.69 4.46
CA LYS A 221 -16.86 4.23 4.49
C LYS A 221 -15.59 3.62 5.13
N ILE A 222 -14.42 4.20 4.82
CA ILE A 222 -13.15 3.71 5.36
C ILE A 222 -13.02 4.05 6.84
N VAL A 223 -13.38 5.28 7.24
CA VAL A 223 -13.32 5.71 8.64
C VAL A 223 -14.28 4.87 9.51
N GLU A 224 -15.51 4.65 9.07
CA GLU A 224 -16.47 3.79 9.77
C GLU A 224 -15.92 2.37 9.97
N TYR A 225 -15.34 1.78 8.93
CA TYR A 225 -14.72 0.46 9.04
C TYR A 225 -13.56 0.46 10.07
N CYS A 226 -12.67 1.45 9.99
CA CYS A 226 -11.52 1.55 10.89
C CYS A 226 -11.94 1.69 12.36
N LEU A 227 -12.96 2.50 12.61
CA LEU A 227 -13.51 2.68 13.96
C LEU A 227 -14.24 1.43 14.43
N GLY A 228 -15.03 0.78 13.58
CA GLY A 228 -15.71 -0.48 13.88
C GLY A 228 -14.77 -1.63 14.20
N CYS A 229 -13.61 -1.72 13.53
CA CYS A 229 -12.56 -2.70 13.85
C CYS A 229 -11.86 -2.40 15.18
N SER A 230 -11.72 -1.10 15.54
CA SER A 230 -11.09 -0.69 16.79
C SER A 230 -11.95 -0.98 18.04
N TYR A 231 -13.27 -1.13 17.87
CA TYR A 231 -14.23 -1.43 18.95
C TYR A 231 -14.53 -2.93 19.13
N LYS A 232 -14.17 -3.79 18.14
CA LYS A 232 -14.42 -5.24 18.24
C LYS A 232 -13.28 -6.05 18.87
N SER A 233 -12.20 -5.41 19.26
CA SER A 233 -11.03 -6.05 19.91
C SER A 233 -11.04 -5.93 21.45
N GLU A 234 -12.20 -5.70 22.03
CA GLU A 234 -12.49 -5.85 23.46
C GLU A 234 -13.37 -7.09 23.70
#